data_d238115e1502717946cff7ffc21cf2da
#
_entry.id   d238115e1502717946cff7ffc21cf2da
#
_cell.length_a   1.000
_cell.length_b   1.000
_cell.length_c   1.000
_cell.angle_alpha   90.00
_cell.angle_beta   90.00
_cell.angle_gamma   90.00
#
_symmetry.space_group_name_H-M   'P 1'
#
loop_
_entity.id
_entity.type
_entity.pdbx_description
1 polymer ?
#
loop_
_entity_poly.entity_id
_entity_poly.type
_entity_poly.pdbx_seq_one_letter_code
_entity_poly.pdbx_strand_id
1 'polypeptide(L)'
;MHKNVVADDQASGLRQMKKQMVKVISITGGKGGVGKTNVTLNLAMALAQLGKKVLVLDADLGLANCDVMLGLRVERNLSHVLAGTATLDDILVEGPFGIKIVPATSGSQNMTELSTVEHASLIRAFSELQTEIDVLLVDTAAGISDMVLSFSRASQDVLVVVCDEPSSITDAYALMKILSRDHGVDKFKIVANMVRSLKEGQELFAKLTRVTDRFLDVSLELVATIPHDENVRKAARKQKAFIEAFPKTPASMAIKTLALRAAKWPLPVSASGHLEFFLEQLVQPQSE
;
A
#
# COMPACT_ATOMS: atom_id res chain seq x y z
N MET A 1 30.14 -3.81 48.26
CA MET A 1 28.83 -3.84 47.63
C MET A 1 28.84 -2.97 46.37
N HIS A 2 29.30 -3.48 45.26
CA HIS A 2 29.19 -2.86 43.94
C HIS A 2 29.26 -3.98 42.90
N LYS A 3 28.12 -4.42 42.39
CA LYS A 3 27.97 -5.19 41.12
C LYS A 3 26.47 -5.42 40.95
N ASN A 4 25.91 -4.82 39.93
CA ASN A 4 24.70 -5.23 39.18
C ASN A 4 23.90 -4.03 38.64
N VAL A 5 24.54 -3.17 37.84
CA VAL A 5 23.79 -2.10 37.11
C VAL A 5 24.04 -2.15 35.60
N VAL A 6 24.98 -3.00 35.11
CA VAL A 6 25.36 -2.99 33.67
C VAL A 6 24.67 -4.08 32.84
N ALA A 7 23.97 -5.07 33.46
CA ALA A 7 23.40 -6.17 32.73
C ALA A 7 22.00 -5.88 32.14
N ASP A 8 21.30 -4.88 32.67
CA ASP A 8 19.92 -4.58 32.22
C ASP A 8 19.86 -3.75 30.93
N ASP A 9 20.92 -2.98 30.65
CA ASP A 9 20.98 -2.08 29.48
C ASP A 9 21.33 -2.83 28.18
N GLN A 10 22.11 -3.91 28.23
CA GLN A 10 22.43 -4.72 27.06
C GLN A 10 21.27 -5.67 26.64
N ALA A 11 20.45 -6.09 27.58
CA ALA A 11 19.29 -6.92 27.28
C ALA A 11 18.13 -6.10 26.71
N SER A 12 17.97 -4.84 27.10
CA SER A 12 17.00 -3.92 26.50
C SER A 12 17.41 -3.51 25.07
N GLY A 13 18.72 -3.30 24.82
CA GLY A 13 19.24 -3.10 23.46
C GLY A 13 19.03 -4.30 22.53
N LEU A 14 19.20 -5.52 23.05
CA LEU A 14 18.94 -6.77 22.28
C LEU A 14 17.46 -7.04 22.06
N ARG A 15 16.57 -6.59 22.93
CA ARG A 15 15.12 -6.66 22.73
C ARG A 15 14.60 -5.67 21.69
N GLN A 16 15.22 -4.50 21.57
CA GLN A 16 14.97 -3.55 20.48
C GLN A 16 15.46 -4.06 19.11
N MET A 17 16.45 -4.98 19.08
CA MET A 17 16.96 -5.56 17.82
C MET A 17 16.07 -6.63 17.20
N LYS A 18 14.98 -7.07 17.84
CA LYS A 18 13.94 -7.86 17.19
C LYS A 18 12.92 -6.95 16.49
N LYS A 19 13.41 -6.03 15.64
CA LYS A 19 12.53 -5.29 14.75
C LYS A 19 11.81 -6.28 13.85
N GLN A 20 10.49 -6.36 14.02
CA GLN A 20 9.62 -7.24 13.27
C GLN A 20 9.72 -6.86 11.79
N MET A 21 10.00 -7.84 10.93
CA MET A 21 10.00 -7.59 9.48
C MET A 21 8.58 -7.26 9.04
N VAL A 22 8.40 -6.09 8.46
CA VAL A 22 7.13 -5.60 7.95
C VAL A 22 7.09 -5.81 6.45
N LYS A 23 6.05 -6.45 5.95
CA LYS A 23 5.81 -6.54 4.52
C LYS A 23 5.18 -5.24 4.01
N VAL A 24 5.85 -4.57 3.07
CA VAL A 24 5.35 -3.34 2.45
C VAL A 24 4.87 -3.64 1.04
N ILE A 25 3.61 -3.33 0.76
CA ILE A 25 2.96 -3.54 -0.55
C ILE A 25 2.37 -2.20 -0.99
N SER A 26 2.85 -1.64 -2.10
CA SER A 26 2.17 -0.51 -2.73
C SER A 26 1.06 -1.00 -3.65
N ILE A 27 -0.09 -0.34 -3.57
CA ILE A 27 -1.22 -0.56 -4.47
C ILE A 27 -1.32 0.68 -5.36
N THR A 28 -0.98 0.50 -6.63
CA THR A 28 -0.86 1.60 -7.59
C THR A 28 -1.64 1.31 -8.88
N GLY A 29 -1.68 2.30 -9.77
CA GLY A 29 -2.29 2.16 -11.09
C GLY A 29 -2.24 3.47 -11.84
N GLY A 30 -1.97 3.40 -13.13
CA GLY A 30 -1.78 4.59 -13.96
C GLY A 30 -3.02 5.47 -14.10
N LYS A 31 -4.23 4.92 -13.89
CA LYS A 31 -5.51 5.62 -14.12
C LYS A 31 -6.33 5.78 -12.85
N GLY A 32 -7.07 6.89 -12.74
CA GLY A 32 -8.10 7.09 -11.72
C GLY A 32 -9.30 6.17 -11.94
N GLY A 33 -9.95 5.74 -10.86
CA GLY A 33 -11.17 4.94 -10.91
C GLY A 33 -10.99 3.44 -11.17
N VAL A 34 -9.76 2.92 -11.33
CA VAL A 34 -9.51 1.48 -11.52
C VAL A 34 -9.76 0.64 -10.25
N GLY A 35 -10.02 1.29 -9.11
CA GLY A 35 -10.40 0.63 -7.86
C GLY A 35 -9.25 0.36 -6.90
N LYS A 36 -8.14 1.10 -6.95
CA LYS A 36 -6.99 0.97 -6.04
C LYS A 36 -7.41 0.94 -4.57
N THR A 37 -8.04 2.00 -4.08
CA THR A 37 -8.48 2.13 -2.68
C THR A 37 -9.44 1.02 -2.27
N ASN A 38 -10.36 0.60 -3.16
CA ASN A 38 -11.21 -0.56 -2.91
C ASN A 38 -10.39 -1.84 -2.73
N VAL A 39 -9.42 -2.09 -3.60
CA VAL A 39 -8.51 -3.26 -3.50
C VAL A 39 -7.71 -3.17 -2.21
N THR A 40 -7.12 -2.00 -1.90
CA THR A 40 -6.31 -1.77 -0.70
C THR A 40 -7.09 -2.09 0.57
N LEU A 41 -8.23 -1.44 0.78
CA LEU A 41 -9.02 -1.58 2.00
C LEU A 41 -9.57 -3.01 2.19
N ASN A 42 -10.06 -3.61 1.11
CA ASN A 42 -10.59 -4.97 1.18
C ASN A 42 -9.48 -6.03 1.33
N LEU A 43 -8.29 -5.82 0.74
CA LEU A 43 -7.10 -6.65 0.97
C LEU A 43 -6.62 -6.52 2.42
N ALA A 44 -6.58 -5.29 2.96
CA ALA A 44 -6.22 -5.04 4.36
C ALA A 44 -7.11 -5.85 5.31
N MET A 45 -8.42 -5.77 5.14
CA MET A 45 -9.39 -6.50 5.96
C MET A 45 -9.28 -8.01 5.78
N ALA A 46 -9.05 -8.48 4.56
CA ALA A 46 -8.85 -9.91 4.31
C ALA A 46 -7.57 -10.44 4.97
N LEU A 47 -6.48 -9.67 4.97
CA LEU A 47 -5.25 -10.01 5.68
C LEU A 47 -5.45 -9.99 7.20
N ALA A 48 -6.20 -9.00 7.73
CA ALA A 48 -6.56 -8.96 9.15
C ALA A 48 -7.40 -10.16 9.57
N GLN A 49 -8.33 -10.63 8.74
CA GLN A 49 -9.08 -11.87 8.97
C GLN A 49 -8.18 -13.12 8.99
N LEU A 50 -6.98 -13.06 8.40
CA LEU A 50 -5.95 -14.11 8.49
C LEU A 50 -5.04 -13.95 9.73
N GLY A 51 -5.36 -13.03 10.64
CA GLY A 51 -4.60 -12.74 11.86
C GLY A 51 -3.39 -11.84 11.67
N LYS A 52 -3.28 -11.13 10.52
CA LYS A 52 -2.20 -10.16 10.30
C LYS A 52 -2.54 -8.80 10.90
N LYS A 53 -1.56 -8.16 11.54
CA LYS A 53 -1.63 -6.76 11.97
C LYS A 53 -1.37 -5.87 10.76
N VAL A 54 -2.40 -5.21 10.26
CA VAL A 54 -2.32 -4.44 9.00
C VAL A 54 -2.43 -2.96 9.25
N LEU A 55 -1.47 -2.21 8.71
CA LEU A 55 -1.50 -0.76 8.61
C LEU A 55 -1.76 -0.37 7.15
N VAL A 56 -2.68 0.54 6.93
CA VAL A 56 -2.93 1.18 5.64
C VAL A 56 -2.43 2.61 5.70
N LEU A 57 -1.54 2.99 4.79
CA LEU A 57 -1.16 4.37 4.56
C LEU A 57 -1.95 4.89 3.36
N ASP A 58 -2.82 5.87 3.61
CA ASP A 58 -3.47 6.62 2.53
C ASP A 58 -2.46 7.63 1.97
N ALA A 59 -1.83 7.28 0.86
CA ALA A 59 -0.82 8.09 0.18
C ALA A 59 -1.40 8.91 -0.99
N ASP A 60 -2.72 8.99 -1.13
CA ASP A 60 -3.41 9.96 -1.98
C ASP A 60 -3.59 11.27 -1.21
N LEU A 61 -2.48 11.99 -1.03
CA LEU A 61 -2.42 13.20 -0.19
C LEU A 61 -3.31 14.37 -0.68
N GLY A 62 -3.79 14.31 -1.92
CA GLY A 62 -4.69 15.32 -2.47
C GLY A 62 -6.18 15.01 -2.26
N LEU A 63 -6.54 13.74 -2.23
CA LEU A 63 -7.92 13.27 -2.16
C LEU A 63 -8.00 12.06 -1.23
N ALA A 64 -7.86 12.28 0.09
CA ALA A 64 -8.03 11.22 1.09
C ALA A 64 -9.36 10.49 0.86
N ASN A 65 -9.28 9.16 0.69
CA ASN A 65 -10.43 8.36 0.32
C ASN A 65 -10.69 7.19 1.29
N CYS A 66 -9.69 6.75 2.05
CA CYS A 66 -9.81 5.57 2.90
C CYS A 66 -10.83 5.77 4.04
N ASP A 67 -10.79 6.93 4.70
CA ASP A 67 -11.71 7.30 5.77
C ASP A 67 -13.14 7.51 5.25
N VAL A 68 -13.28 8.21 4.12
CA VAL A 68 -14.59 8.46 3.47
C VAL A 68 -15.25 7.15 3.06
N MET A 69 -14.48 6.22 2.47
CA MET A 69 -14.99 4.93 2.03
C MET A 69 -15.46 4.03 3.16
N LEU A 70 -14.90 4.20 4.34
CA LEU A 70 -15.25 3.41 5.53
C LEU A 70 -16.13 4.17 6.52
N GLY A 71 -16.49 5.43 6.24
CA GLY A 71 -17.30 6.25 7.13
C GLY A 71 -16.62 6.54 8.47
N LEU A 72 -15.28 6.61 8.48
CA LEU A 72 -14.50 6.85 9.68
C LEU A 72 -14.40 8.35 9.97
N ARG A 73 -14.34 8.71 11.25
CA ARG A 73 -14.07 10.07 11.66
C ARG A 73 -12.57 10.25 11.89
N VAL A 74 -12.00 11.23 11.22
CA VAL A 74 -10.58 11.59 11.33
C VAL A 74 -10.49 12.92 12.06
N GLU A 75 -9.92 12.92 13.27
CA GLU A 75 -9.67 14.15 14.05
C GLU A 75 -8.28 14.71 13.77
N ARG A 76 -7.31 13.83 13.57
CA ARG A 76 -5.91 14.16 13.28
C ARG A 76 -5.44 13.34 12.10
N ASN A 77 -4.51 13.88 11.34
CA ASN A 77 -3.99 13.26 10.14
C ASN A 77 -2.47 13.49 10.01
N LEU A 78 -1.89 13.03 8.93
CA LEU A 78 -0.45 13.09 8.70
C LEU A 78 0.14 14.51 8.80
N SER A 79 -0.62 15.58 8.52
CA SER A 79 -0.11 16.95 8.67
C SER A 79 0.24 17.31 10.11
N HIS A 80 -0.47 16.76 11.09
CA HIS A 80 -0.17 16.98 12.51
C HIS A 80 1.15 16.30 12.91
N VAL A 81 1.46 15.16 12.32
CA VAL A 81 2.75 14.46 12.52
C VAL A 81 3.90 15.26 11.90
N LEU A 82 3.72 15.72 10.67
CA LEU A 82 4.72 16.53 9.96
C LEU A 82 4.98 17.87 10.66
N ALA A 83 3.93 18.47 11.26
CA ALA A 83 4.04 19.66 12.07
C ALA A 83 4.64 19.41 13.49
N GLY A 84 4.89 18.16 13.86
CA GLY A 84 5.40 17.79 15.18
C GLY A 84 4.40 17.95 16.33
N THR A 85 3.10 18.07 16.03
CA THR A 85 2.02 18.26 17.02
C THR A 85 1.32 16.97 17.45
N ALA A 86 1.65 15.85 16.79
CA ALA A 86 1.15 14.51 17.11
C ALA A 86 2.19 13.45 16.73
N THR A 87 2.15 12.30 17.40
CA THR A 87 2.88 11.10 16.98
C THR A 87 2.08 10.35 15.92
N LEU A 88 2.70 9.37 15.27
CA LEU A 88 1.99 8.52 14.30
C LEU A 88 0.89 7.69 14.99
N ASP A 89 1.16 7.18 16.21
CA ASP A 89 0.16 6.43 16.99
C ASP A 89 -1.06 7.30 17.37
N ASP A 90 -0.88 8.61 17.59
CA ASP A 90 -1.99 9.55 17.94
C ASP A 90 -2.98 9.78 16.79
N ILE A 91 -2.55 9.54 15.56
CA ILE A 91 -3.37 9.78 14.36
C ILE A 91 -3.95 8.50 13.77
N LEU A 92 -3.54 7.32 14.28
CA LEU A 92 -4.06 6.05 13.76
C LEU A 92 -5.57 5.95 13.98
N VAL A 93 -6.29 5.68 12.91
CA VAL A 93 -7.73 5.40 12.96
C VAL A 93 -7.95 3.90 12.89
N GLU A 94 -8.75 3.37 13.80
CA GLU A 94 -9.12 1.96 13.79
C GLU A 94 -10.27 1.72 12.80
N GLY A 95 -10.02 0.82 11.85
CA GLY A 95 -11.01 0.36 10.88
C GLY A 95 -11.58 -1.02 11.20
N PRO A 96 -12.51 -1.50 10.39
CA PRO A 96 -13.11 -2.83 10.55
C PRO A 96 -12.05 -3.94 10.61
N PHE A 97 -12.33 -5.00 11.36
CA PHE A 97 -11.43 -6.14 11.62
C PHE A 97 -10.09 -5.76 12.28
N GLY A 98 -10.00 -4.58 12.89
CA GLY A 98 -8.81 -4.11 13.61
C GLY A 98 -7.67 -3.63 12.70
N ILE A 99 -7.92 -3.35 11.42
CA ILE A 99 -6.93 -2.66 10.60
C ILE A 99 -6.67 -1.26 11.16
N LYS A 100 -5.44 -0.78 11.04
CA LYS A 100 -5.09 0.59 11.38
C LYS A 100 -4.91 1.38 10.09
N ILE A 101 -5.31 2.65 10.10
CA ILE A 101 -5.21 3.54 8.94
C ILE A 101 -4.49 4.81 9.37
N VAL A 102 -3.47 5.19 8.61
CA VAL A 102 -2.86 6.52 8.65
C VAL A 102 -3.62 7.39 7.67
N PRO A 103 -4.46 8.31 8.14
CA PRO A 103 -5.27 9.12 7.25
C PRO A 103 -4.42 10.19 6.57
N ALA A 104 -4.62 10.36 5.27
CA ALA A 104 -4.05 11.47 4.51
C ALA A 104 -4.65 12.81 4.92
N THR A 105 -4.02 13.88 4.45
CA THR A 105 -4.56 15.23 4.64
C THR A 105 -5.56 15.54 3.53
N SER A 106 -6.82 15.73 3.85
CA SER A 106 -7.77 16.26 2.87
C SER A 106 -7.63 17.77 2.72
N GLY A 107 -7.36 18.22 1.49
CA GLY A 107 -7.51 19.63 1.09
C GLY A 107 -6.32 20.57 1.31
N SER A 108 -5.13 20.10 1.70
CA SER A 108 -3.94 20.97 1.70
C SER A 108 -3.14 20.79 0.42
N GLN A 109 -3.06 21.83 -0.40
CA GLN A 109 -2.27 21.84 -1.64
C GLN A 109 -0.77 21.64 -1.43
N ASN A 110 -0.29 21.77 -0.19
CA ASN A 110 1.15 21.73 0.15
C ASN A 110 1.71 20.33 0.36
N MET A 111 0.89 19.27 0.34
CA MET A 111 1.34 17.90 0.62
C MET A 111 1.66 17.08 -0.63
N THR A 112 1.52 17.65 -1.82
CA THR A 112 1.85 16.96 -3.08
C THR A 112 3.37 16.85 -3.32
N GLU A 113 4.16 17.70 -2.63
CA GLU A 113 5.63 17.70 -2.68
C GLU A 113 6.15 17.85 -1.23
N LEU A 114 6.48 16.75 -0.59
CA LEU A 114 7.12 16.79 0.73
C LEU A 114 8.54 17.34 0.59
N SER A 115 8.88 18.32 1.40
CA SER A 115 10.26 18.79 1.54
C SER A 115 11.16 17.70 2.17
N THR A 116 12.47 17.84 2.03
CA THR A 116 13.45 16.93 2.66
C THR A 116 13.24 16.83 4.17
N VAL A 117 12.85 17.93 4.82
CA VAL A 117 12.59 17.97 6.26
C VAL A 117 11.32 17.17 6.62
N GLU A 118 10.27 17.30 5.84
CA GLU A 118 9.02 16.53 6.04
C GLU A 118 9.22 15.04 5.78
N HIS A 119 10.02 14.66 4.78
CA HIS A 119 10.45 13.28 4.58
C HIS A 119 11.18 12.74 5.82
N ALA A 120 12.16 13.46 6.34
CA ALA A 120 12.89 13.04 7.54
C ALA A 120 11.96 12.91 8.76
N SER A 121 10.98 13.83 8.90
CA SER A 121 9.96 13.77 9.96
C SER A 121 9.07 12.54 9.82
N LEU A 122 8.69 12.18 8.59
CA LEU A 122 7.89 10.99 8.33
C LEU A 122 8.66 9.70 8.67
N ILE A 123 9.94 9.60 8.27
CA ILE A 123 10.80 8.46 8.62
C ILE A 123 10.86 8.31 10.13
N ARG A 124 11.13 9.40 10.82
CA ARG A 124 11.24 9.40 12.29
C ARG A 124 9.93 8.94 12.93
N ALA A 125 8.79 9.47 12.48
CA ALA A 125 7.49 9.11 13.00
C ALA A 125 7.20 7.61 12.87
N PHE A 126 7.52 7.01 11.72
CA PHE A 126 7.37 5.56 11.53
C PHE A 126 8.37 4.74 12.35
N SER A 127 9.60 5.24 12.56
CA SER A 127 10.58 4.54 13.40
C SER A 127 10.23 4.57 14.89
N GLU A 128 9.47 5.58 15.32
CA GLU A 128 8.95 5.74 16.68
C GLU A 128 7.56 5.05 16.89
N LEU A 129 6.98 4.47 15.84
CA LEU A 129 5.68 3.79 15.90
C LEU A 129 5.69 2.64 16.93
N GLN A 130 4.80 2.70 17.93
CA GLN A 130 4.66 1.70 18.96
C GLN A 130 3.73 0.55 18.55
N THR A 131 2.81 0.84 17.62
CA THR A 131 1.85 -0.14 17.10
C THR A 131 2.58 -1.23 16.31
N GLU A 132 2.42 -2.48 16.72
CA GLU A 132 2.96 -3.63 15.99
C GLU A 132 2.21 -3.86 14.68
N ILE A 133 2.96 -4.02 13.59
CA ILE A 133 2.43 -4.28 12.24
C ILE A 133 3.17 -5.42 11.56
N ASP A 134 2.44 -6.30 10.87
CA ASP A 134 2.98 -7.35 9.99
C ASP A 134 3.04 -6.89 8.54
N VAL A 135 2.04 -6.08 8.12
CA VAL A 135 1.87 -5.64 6.73
C VAL A 135 1.53 -4.16 6.68
N LEU A 136 2.27 -3.40 5.89
CA LEU A 136 1.93 -2.04 5.47
C LEU A 136 1.41 -2.09 4.03
N LEU A 137 0.18 -1.63 3.83
CA LEU A 137 -0.38 -1.37 2.50
C LEU A 137 -0.34 0.13 2.22
N VAL A 138 0.22 0.51 1.09
CA VAL A 138 0.30 1.92 0.66
C VAL A 138 -0.67 2.14 -0.49
N ASP A 139 -1.76 2.86 -0.24
CA ASP A 139 -2.74 3.24 -1.25
C ASP A 139 -2.27 4.49 -1.97
N THR A 140 -1.75 4.36 -3.19
CA THR A 140 -1.19 5.51 -3.91
C THR A 140 -2.25 6.24 -4.74
N ALA A 141 -2.01 7.51 -5.02
CA ALA A 141 -2.78 8.26 -6.00
C ALA A 141 -2.73 7.60 -7.40
N ALA A 142 -3.53 8.06 -8.32
CA ALA A 142 -3.47 7.64 -9.71
C ALA A 142 -2.35 8.37 -10.47
N GLY A 143 -1.77 7.71 -11.46
CA GLY A 143 -0.82 8.35 -12.38
C GLY A 143 0.63 8.05 -12.05
N ILE A 144 1.51 9.01 -12.38
CA ILE A 144 2.96 8.87 -12.37
C ILE A 144 3.65 10.05 -11.65
N SER A 145 2.97 10.63 -10.64
CA SER A 145 3.60 11.69 -9.83
C SER A 145 4.79 11.14 -9.04
N ASP A 146 5.72 12.01 -8.67
CA ASP A 146 6.92 11.63 -7.92
C ASP A 146 6.59 10.88 -6.63
N MET A 147 5.49 11.24 -5.98
CA MET A 147 4.98 10.56 -4.79
C MET A 147 4.59 9.10 -5.09
N VAL A 148 3.84 8.87 -6.18
CA VAL A 148 3.44 7.51 -6.61
C VAL A 148 4.68 6.67 -6.94
N LEU A 149 5.64 7.25 -7.65
CA LEU A 149 6.90 6.59 -8.02
C LEU A 149 7.73 6.27 -6.78
N SER A 150 7.87 7.24 -5.86
CA SER A 150 8.64 7.08 -4.61
C SER A 150 8.08 5.99 -3.72
N PHE A 151 6.77 5.97 -3.46
CA PHE A 151 6.14 4.92 -2.66
C PHE A 151 6.22 3.55 -3.35
N SER A 152 6.04 3.51 -4.66
CA SER A 152 6.12 2.24 -5.41
C SER A 152 7.52 1.65 -5.41
N ARG A 153 8.57 2.46 -5.67
CA ARG A 153 9.97 1.98 -5.66
C ARG A 153 10.44 1.54 -4.28
N ALA A 154 9.96 2.19 -3.24
CA ALA A 154 10.34 1.87 -1.85
C ALA A 154 9.66 0.60 -1.34
N SER A 155 8.57 0.15 -1.98
CA SER A 155 7.81 -1.02 -1.57
C SER A 155 8.47 -2.32 -2.04
N GLN A 156 8.28 -3.39 -1.27
CA GLN A 156 8.81 -4.71 -1.60
C GLN A 156 8.01 -5.39 -2.71
N ASP A 157 6.71 -5.15 -2.73
CA ASP A 157 5.80 -5.66 -3.75
C ASP A 157 5.00 -4.48 -4.35
N VAL A 158 5.04 -4.35 -5.66
CA VAL A 158 4.26 -3.33 -6.38
C VAL A 158 3.06 -4.00 -7.04
N LEU A 159 1.86 -3.70 -6.52
CA LEU A 159 0.59 -4.22 -6.99
C LEU A 159 -0.05 -3.21 -7.93
N VAL A 160 -0.08 -3.53 -9.22
CA VAL A 160 -0.66 -2.64 -10.24
C VAL A 160 -2.09 -3.07 -10.55
N VAL A 161 -3.05 -2.20 -10.26
CA VAL A 161 -4.48 -2.43 -10.53
C VAL A 161 -4.83 -1.92 -11.93
N VAL A 162 -5.37 -2.81 -12.77
CA VAL A 162 -5.69 -2.53 -14.17
C VAL A 162 -7.09 -3.01 -14.50
N CYS A 163 -7.84 -2.24 -15.30
CA CYS A 163 -9.14 -2.62 -15.87
C CYS A 163 -9.01 -2.88 -17.37
N ASP A 164 -9.95 -3.61 -17.97
CA ASP A 164 -9.96 -3.87 -19.43
C ASP A 164 -10.46 -2.66 -20.23
N GLU A 165 -9.73 -1.56 -20.09
CA GLU A 165 -9.89 -0.32 -20.86
C GLU A 165 -8.56 0.05 -21.51
N PRO A 166 -8.53 0.47 -22.80
CA PRO A 166 -7.30 0.83 -23.49
C PRO A 166 -6.45 1.85 -22.74
N SER A 167 -7.09 2.89 -22.19
CA SER A 167 -6.40 3.92 -21.38
C SER A 167 -5.79 3.34 -20.10
N SER A 168 -6.50 2.45 -19.39
CA SER A 168 -5.97 1.82 -18.17
C SER A 168 -4.72 0.98 -18.45
N ILE A 169 -4.70 0.25 -19.58
CA ILE A 169 -3.55 -0.56 -20.01
C ILE A 169 -2.37 0.34 -20.37
N THR A 170 -2.64 1.41 -21.15
CA THR A 170 -1.61 2.38 -21.58
C THR A 170 -0.98 3.10 -20.37
N ASP A 171 -1.81 3.55 -19.42
CA ASP A 171 -1.35 4.27 -18.24
C ASP A 171 -0.59 3.34 -17.28
N ALA A 172 -1.04 2.08 -17.13
CA ALA A 172 -0.31 1.08 -16.36
C ALA A 172 1.06 0.76 -17.00
N TYR A 173 1.13 0.65 -18.33
CA TYR A 173 2.39 0.49 -19.03
C TYR A 173 3.32 1.68 -18.82
N ALA A 174 2.82 2.92 -18.91
CA ALA A 174 3.61 4.13 -18.69
C ALA A 174 4.19 4.16 -17.26
N LEU A 175 3.39 3.83 -16.25
CA LEU A 175 3.82 3.72 -14.86
C LEU A 175 4.94 2.67 -14.70
N MET A 176 4.73 1.44 -15.20
CA MET A 176 5.72 0.37 -15.12
C MET A 176 7.00 0.71 -15.87
N LYS A 177 6.90 1.42 -17.02
CA LYS A 177 8.05 1.87 -17.80
C LYS A 177 8.94 2.82 -16.99
N ILE A 178 8.35 3.82 -16.33
CA ILE A 178 9.11 4.77 -15.51
C ILE A 178 9.71 4.05 -14.30
N LEU A 179 8.92 3.27 -13.56
CA LEU A 179 9.41 2.49 -12.42
C LEU A 179 10.55 1.55 -12.79
N SER A 180 10.49 0.92 -13.98
CA SER A 180 11.55 0.02 -14.43
C SER A 180 12.79 0.77 -14.86
N ARG A 181 12.66 1.76 -15.77
CA ARG A 181 13.81 2.42 -16.38
C ARG A 181 14.53 3.38 -15.46
N ASP A 182 13.76 4.13 -14.67
CA ASP A 182 14.32 5.24 -13.89
C ASP A 182 14.54 4.83 -12.41
N HIS A 183 13.86 3.75 -11.95
CA HIS A 183 13.91 3.32 -10.55
C HIS A 183 14.28 1.84 -10.35
N GLY A 184 14.57 1.09 -11.40
CA GLY A 184 15.07 -0.29 -11.30
C GLY A 184 14.06 -1.33 -10.78
N VAL A 185 12.76 -1.03 -10.83
CA VAL A 185 11.71 -1.99 -10.43
C VAL A 185 11.49 -2.97 -11.59
N ASP A 186 11.83 -4.24 -11.38
CA ASP A 186 11.78 -5.29 -12.39
C ASP A 186 10.63 -6.29 -12.24
N LYS A 187 9.84 -6.19 -11.15
CA LYS A 187 8.76 -7.14 -10.83
C LYS A 187 7.47 -6.42 -10.47
N PHE A 188 6.40 -6.77 -11.15
CA PHE A 188 5.08 -6.20 -10.90
C PHE A 188 4.02 -7.28 -10.73
N LYS A 189 3.19 -7.12 -9.71
CA LYS A 189 2.04 -7.96 -9.45
C LYS A 189 0.79 -7.29 -10.01
N ILE A 190 0.08 -7.98 -10.90
CA ILE A 190 -1.05 -7.42 -11.63
C ILE A 190 -2.36 -7.90 -11.02
N VAL A 191 -3.24 -6.96 -10.75
CA VAL A 191 -4.64 -7.20 -10.39
C VAL A 191 -5.52 -6.75 -11.55
N ALA A 192 -6.09 -7.72 -12.26
CA ALA A 192 -7.12 -7.46 -13.27
C ALA A 192 -8.45 -7.22 -12.55
N ASN A 193 -8.89 -5.95 -12.48
CA ASN A 193 -10.07 -5.53 -11.73
C ASN A 193 -11.25 -5.20 -12.64
N MET A 194 -12.47 -5.35 -12.13
CA MET A 194 -13.74 -5.03 -12.80
C MET A 194 -13.95 -5.82 -14.11
N VAL A 195 -13.40 -7.01 -14.22
CA VAL A 195 -13.55 -7.86 -15.41
C VAL A 195 -14.85 -8.65 -15.36
N ARG A 196 -15.36 -9.04 -16.54
CA ARG A 196 -16.62 -9.80 -16.65
C ARG A 196 -16.43 -11.29 -16.40
N SER A 197 -15.21 -11.79 -16.61
CA SER A 197 -14.89 -13.20 -16.46
C SER A 197 -13.40 -13.41 -16.14
N LEU A 198 -13.04 -14.59 -15.65
CA LEU A 198 -11.64 -15.00 -15.46
C LEU A 198 -10.86 -14.97 -16.79
N LYS A 199 -11.53 -15.36 -17.89
CA LYS A 199 -10.94 -15.34 -19.24
C LYS A 199 -10.58 -13.92 -19.66
N GLU A 200 -11.47 -12.95 -19.46
CA GLU A 200 -11.20 -11.52 -19.75
C GLU A 200 -10.01 -11.00 -18.93
N GLY A 201 -9.90 -11.39 -17.64
CA GLY A 201 -8.73 -11.04 -16.82
C GLY A 201 -7.42 -11.63 -17.35
N GLN A 202 -7.44 -12.86 -17.86
CA GLN A 202 -6.28 -13.48 -18.50
C GLN A 202 -5.93 -12.80 -19.84
N GLU A 203 -6.92 -12.42 -20.62
CA GLU A 203 -6.74 -11.69 -21.88
C GLU A 203 -6.18 -10.29 -21.63
N LEU A 204 -6.68 -9.59 -20.62
CA LEU A 204 -6.13 -8.31 -20.16
C LEU A 204 -4.66 -8.45 -19.76
N PHE A 205 -4.34 -9.43 -18.94
CA PHE A 205 -2.96 -9.71 -18.54
C PHE A 205 -2.08 -10.03 -19.75
N ALA A 206 -2.54 -10.86 -20.69
CA ALA A 206 -1.80 -11.18 -21.91
C ALA A 206 -1.59 -9.96 -22.82
N LYS A 207 -2.55 -9.02 -22.90
CA LYS A 207 -2.37 -7.75 -23.61
C LYS A 207 -1.25 -6.92 -22.96
N LEU A 208 -1.27 -6.79 -21.64
CA LEU A 208 -0.26 -6.03 -20.89
C LEU A 208 1.13 -6.66 -21.03
N THR A 209 1.25 -7.97 -20.83
CA THR A 209 2.51 -8.72 -20.97
C THR A 209 3.10 -8.56 -22.36
N ARG A 210 2.30 -8.67 -23.43
CA ARG A 210 2.77 -8.49 -24.79
C ARG A 210 3.39 -7.11 -25.04
N VAL A 211 2.86 -6.07 -24.42
CA VAL A 211 3.39 -4.71 -24.57
C VAL A 211 4.67 -4.54 -23.73
N THR A 212 4.68 -5.07 -22.50
CA THR A 212 5.87 -4.99 -21.65
C THR A 212 7.04 -5.82 -22.20
N ASP A 213 6.83 -7.07 -22.61
CA ASP A 213 7.87 -7.95 -23.16
C ASP A 213 8.56 -7.35 -24.38
N ARG A 214 7.87 -6.50 -25.13
CA ARG A 214 8.43 -5.85 -26.32
C ARG A 214 9.38 -4.70 -26.00
N PHE A 215 9.20 -4.01 -24.88
CA PHE A 215 9.85 -2.72 -24.64
C PHE A 215 10.51 -2.59 -23.26
N LEU A 216 10.23 -3.51 -22.33
CA LEU A 216 10.72 -3.49 -20.96
C LEU A 216 11.28 -4.85 -20.59
N ASP A 217 12.32 -4.87 -19.74
CA ASP A 217 12.83 -6.08 -19.12
C ASP A 217 12.23 -6.21 -17.71
N VAL A 218 10.98 -6.64 -17.64
CA VAL A 218 10.22 -6.76 -16.38
C VAL A 218 9.46 -8.07 -16.33
N SER A 219 9.29 -8.58 -15.12
CA SER A 219 8.45 -9.75 -14.82
C SER A 219 7.07 -9.33 -14.34
N LEU A 220 6.03 -9.82 -15.01
CA LEU A 220 4.64 -9.61 -14.58
C LEU A 220 4.06 -10.90 -13.99
N GLU A 221 3.34 -10.79 -12.88
CA GLU A 221 2.60 -11.88 -12.26
C GLU A 221 1.11 -11.50 -12.10
N LEU A 222 0.19 -12.27 -12.69
CA LEU A 222 -1.26 -12.10 -12.45
C LEU A 222 -1.62 -12.69 -11.09
N VAL A 223 -1.76 -11.85 -10.08
CA VAL A 223 -2.03 -12.30 -8.69
C VAL A 223 -3.51 -12.37 -8.35
N ALA A 224 -4.35 -11.58 -9.01
CA ALA A 224 -5.80 -11.63 -8.85
C ALA A 224 -6.55 -11.21 -10.11
N THR A 225 -7.72 -11.82 -10.27
CA THR A 225 -8.75 -11.40 -11.22
C THR A 225 -10.02 -11.13 -10.42
N ILE A 226 -10.39 -9.85 -10.30
CA ILE A 226 -11.54 -9.41 -9.51
C ILE A 226 -12.69 -9.10 -10.46
N PRO A 227 -13.78 -9.87 -10.41
CA PRO A 227 -14.90 -9.64 -11.30
C PRO A 227 -15.66 -8.35 -10.97
N HIS A 228 -16.29 -7.76 -11.99
CA HIS A 228 -17.25 -6.70 -11.79
C HIS A 228 -18.41 -7.21 -10.92
N ASP A 229 -18.71 -6.48 -9.86
CA ASP A 229 -19.71 -6.86 -8.88
C ASP A 229 -20.47 -5.60 -8.41
N GLU A 230 -21.77 -5.57 -8.66
CA GLU A 230 -22.63 -4.45 -8.24
C GLU A 230 -22.66 -4.24 -6.71
N ASN A 231 -22.37 -5.29 -5.95
CA ASN A 231 -22.32 -5.20 -4.50
C ASN A 231 -21.16 -4.32 -4.01
N VAL A 232 -20.10 -4.14 -4.81
CA VAL A 232 -19.03 -3.18 -4.52
C VAL A 232 -19.60 -1.76 -4.44
N ARG A 233 -20.44 -1.35 -5.42
CA ARG A 233 -21.10 -0.03 -5.40
C ARG A 233 -22.12 0.09 -4.26
N LYS A 234 -22.83 -1.00 -3.94
CA LYS A 234 -23.79 -1.02 -2.82
C LYS A 234 -23.08 -0.89 -1.49
N ALA A 235 -21.91 -1.52 -1.32
CA ALA A 235 -21.08 -1.38 -0.13
C ALA A 235 -20.55 0.05 0.02
N ALA A 236 -19.98 0.63 -1.05
CA ALA A 236 -19.48 2.00 -1.06
C ALA A 236 -20.55 3.03 -0.65
N ARG A 237 -21.79 2.88 -1.15
CA ARG A 237 -22.92 3.73 -0.72
C ARG A 237 -23.26 3.63 0.78
N LYS A 238 -22.91 2.51 1.40
CA LYS A 238 -23.09 2.27 2.85
C LYS A 238 -21.85 2.66 3.64
N GLN A 239 -20.82 3.21 2.99
CA GLN A 239 -19.51 3.50 3.58
C GLN A 239 -18.93 2.27 4.29
N LYS A 240 -18.95 1.12 3.61
CA LYS A 240 -18.43 -0.16 4.09
C LYS A 240 -17.59 -0.84 3.02
N ALA A 241 -16.57 -1.55 3.44
CA ALA A 241 -15.84 -2.44 2.55
C ALA A 241 -16.76 -3.57 2.05
N PHE A 242 -16.62 -3.96 0.78
CA PHE A 242 -17.50 -4.99 0.23
C PHE A 242 -17.25 -6.38 0.83
N ILE A 243 -16.03 -6.67 1.30
CA ILE A 243 -15.73 -7.91 2.01
C ILE A 243 -16.45 -8.03 3.36
N GLU A 244 -16.74 -6.87 4.00
CA GLU A 244 -17.53 -6.79 5.22
C GLU A 244 -19.02 -6.89 4.91
N ALA A 245 -19.50 -6.04 4.00
CA ALA A 245 -20.93 -5.92 3.70
C ALA A 245 -21.48 -7.14 2.93
N PHE A 246 -20.67 -7.75 2.07
CA PHE A 246 -21.06 -8.85 1.17
C PHE A 246 -19.96 -9.91 1.06
N PRO A 247 -19.65 -10.65 2.14
CA PRO A 247 -18.44 -11.49 2.25
C PRO A 247 -18.41 -12.73 1.34
N LYS A 248 -19.53 -13.08 0.69
CA LYS A 248 -19.67 -14.27 -0.16
C LYS A 248 -19.77 -13.95 -1.65
N THR A 249 -19.66 -12.70 -2.04
CA THR A 249 -19.74 -12.30 -3.45
C THR A 249 -18.47 -12.67 -4.22
N PRO A 250 -18.53 -12.78 -5.55
CA PRO A 250 -17.35 -13.11 -6.36
C PRO A 250 -16.17 -12.18 -6.15
N ALA A 251 -16.39 -10.85 -6.03
CA ALA A 251 -15.35 -9.89 -5.76
C ALA A 251 -14.70 -10.13 -4.38
N SER A 252 -15.52 -10.41 -3.35
CA SER A 252 -15.02 -10.70 -1.99
C SER A 252 -14.21 -12.00 -1.95
N MET A 253 -14.61 -13.02 -2.68
CA MET A 253 -13.86 -14.27 -2.77
C MET A 253 -12.54 -14.09 -3.50
N ALA A 254 -12.50 -13.27 -4.55
CA ALA A 254 -11.27 -12.94 -5.26
C ALA A 254 -10.26 -12.20 -4.35
N ILE A 255 -10.70 -11.23 -3.56
CA ILE A 255 -9.87 -10.54 -2.56
C ILE A 255 -9.35 -11.50 -1.46
N LYS A 256 -10.20 -12.38 -0.94
CA LYS A 256 -9.77 -13.39 0.04
C LYS A 256 -8.68 -14.30 -0.54
N THR A 257 -8.82 -14.69 -1.79
CA THR A 257 -7.80 -15.50 -2.50
C THR A 257 -6.51 -14.70 -2.68
N LEU A 258 -6.59 -13.41 -3.02
CA LEU A 258 -5.43 -12.52 -3.10
C LEU A 258 -4.73 -12.41 -1.73
N ALA A 259 -5.49 -12.24 -0.65
CA ALA A 259 -4.93 -12.15 0.70
C ALA A 259 -4.19 -13.43 1.11
N LEU A 260 -4.74 -14.62 0.80
CA LEU A 260 -4.08 -15.91 1.05
C LEU A 260 -2.76 -16.05 0.28
N ARG A 261 -2.67 -15.49 -0.93
CA ARG A 261 -1.42 -15.43 -1.71
C ARG A 261 -0.45 -14.42 -1.12
N ALA A 262 -0.91 -13.19 -0.85
CA ALA A 262 -0.09 -12.11 -0.33
C ALA A 262 0.52 -12.44 1.04
N ALA A 263 -0.20 -13.16 1.91
CA ALA A 263 0.29 -13.64 3.19
C ALA A 263 1.47 -14.62 3.07
N LYS A 264 1.65 -15.24 1.90
CA LYS A 264 2.72 -16.22 1.61
C LYS A 264 3.88 -15.62 0.78
N TRP A 265 3.77 -14.39 0.30
CA TRP A 265 4.87 -13.77 -0.44
C TRP A 265 6.11 -13.69 0.45
N PRO A 266 7.30 -13.94 -0.10
CA PRO A 266 8.51 -13.97 0.70
C PRO A 266 8.73 -12.62 1.40
N LEU A 267 9.19 -12.68 2.64
CA LEU A 267 9.72 -11.52 3.32
C LEU A 267 11.15 -11.27 2.79
N PRO A 268 11.60 -10.04 2.66
CA PRO A 268 12.96 -9.76 2.23
C PRO A 268 13.96 -10.33 3.25
N VAL A 269 15.02 -10.94 2.73
CA VAL A 269 16.08 -11.60 3.53
C VAL A 269 17.12 -10.60 4.07
N SER A 270 17.07 -9.35 3.61
CA SER A 270 18.04 -8.28 3.92
C SER A 270 17.40 -7.13 4.71
N ALA A 271 18.20 -6.14 5.06
CA ALA A 271 17.77 -4.90 5.73
C ALA A 271 16.56 -4.20 5.06
N SER A 272 16.30 -4.49 3.78
CA SER A 272 15.11 -4.05 3.03
C SER A 272 13.76 -4.50 3.62
N GLY A 273 13.75 -5.38 4.63
CA GLY A 273 12.54 -5.83 5.32
C GLY A 273 12.11 -4.96 6.51
N HIS A 274 12.84 -3.90 6.81
CA HIS A 274 12.48 -3.00 7.88
C HIS A 274 11.67 -1.82 7.33
N LEU A 275 10.67 -1.39 8.09
CA LEU A 275 9.88 -0.19 7.77
C LEU A 275 10.77 1.05 7.59
N GLU A 276 11.87 1.13 8.34
CA GLU A 276 12.90 2.17 8.22
C GLU A 276 13.54 2.18 6.83
N PHE A 277 13.88 1.03 6.28
CA PHE A 277 14.46 0.93 4.94
C PHE A 277 13.46 1.42 3.86
N PHE A 278 12.17 1.05 3.98
CA PHE A 278 11.13 1.61 3.12
C PHE A 278 11.12 3.13 3.15
N LEU A 279 11.21 3.70 4.35
CA LEU A 279 11.19 5.16 4.54
C LEU A 279 12.51 5.82 4.08
N GLU A 280 13.66 5.17 4.29
CA GLU A 280 14.96 5.64 3.77
C GLU A 280 14.95 5.68 2.24
N GLN A 281 14.33 4.69 1.58
CA GLN A 281 14.18 4.67 0.11
C GLN A 281 13.27 5.80 -0.40
N LEU A 282 12.31 6.28 0.41
CA LEU A 282 11.48 7.43 0.04
C LEU A 282 12.28 8.74 -0.06
N VAL A 283 13.38 8.85 0.69
CA VAL A 283 14.17 10.08 0.84
C VAL A 283 15.37 10.15 -0.09
N GLN A 284 15.80 9.02 -0.68
CA GLN A 284 16.94 9.06 -1.59
C GLN A 284 16.63 9.98 -2.77
N PRO A 285 17.42 11.06 -2.98
CA PRO A 285 17.27 11.89 -4.16
C PRO A 285 17.46 11.04 -5.41
N GLN A 286 16.70 11.35 -6.44
CA GLN A 286 16.91 10.76 -7.76
C GLN A 286 18.38 11.04 -8.13
N SER A 287 19.17 9.98 -8.32
CA SER A 287 20.49 10.12 -8.92
C SER A 287 20.28 10.65 -10.32
N GLU A 288 20.76 11.88 -10.58
CA GLU A 288 20.81 12.54 -11.88
C GLU A 288 21.49 11.69 -12.95
#